data_8b238146ebf3d01b621c9a045ec76113
#
_entry.id   8b238146ebf3d01b621c9a045ec76113
#
_cell.length_a   1.000
_cell.length_b   1.000
_cell.length_c   1.000
_cell.angle_alpha   90.00
_cell.angle_beta   90.00
_cell.angle_gamma   90.00
#
_symmetry.space_group_name_H-M   'P 1'
#
loop_
_entity.id
_entity.type
_entity.pdbx_description
1 polymer ?
#
loop_
_entity_poly.entity_id
_entity_poly.type
_entity_poly.pdbx_seq_one_letter_code
_entity_poly.pdbx_strand_id
1 'polypeptide(L)'
;MDFVYICRDGENEELRYSIRSVLNSFPEAKVWLVGGKPEWYSGHCVTVEQNSNKYANALKNLKHLCEHQEISNEFILMNDDFFIIKKINSIEQFYNGLLSDKINRFTQITGSSMYIKKLITTNKKLVELGIKNPIDYELHVPMPMNKSGLLDVITNYPECLWRSMYGNLYNVGGTQMDDVKIYVNKRHLARSNEITDNSIYMSTEDTSLKVMIDKVLGQMLSEPSIYEKTK
;
A
#
# COMPACT_ATOMS: atom_id res chain seq x y z
N MET A 1 -6.00 -1.42 -16.72
CA MET A 1 -6.04 -1.53 -15.24
C MET A 1 -5.25 -0.37 -14.67
N ASP A 2 -5.83 0.36 -13.70
CA ASP A 2 -5.18 1.51 -13.09
C ASP A 2 -4.52 1.12 -11.78
N PHE A 3 -3.22 1.40 -11.65
CA PHE A 3 -2.47 1.31 -10.41
C PHE A 3 -2.28 2.72 -9.85
N VAL A 4 -2.78 2.96 -8.65
CA VAL A 4 -2.82 4.30 -8.07
C VAL A 4 -1.97 4.36 -6.80
N TYR A 5 -0.98 5.22 -6.84
CA TYR A 5 -0.03 5.46 -5.75
C TYR A 5 -0.42 6.72 -4.98
N ILE A 6 -0.50 6.61 -3.66
CA ILE A 6 -0.62 7.77 -2.79
C ILE A 6 0.78 8.24 -2.40
N CYS A 7 1.22 9.35 -3.00
CA CYS A 7 2.59 9.80 -2.92
C CYS A 7 2.77 11.03 -2.03
N ARG A 8 3.91 11.10 -1.33
CA ARG A 8 4.44 12.31 -0.69
C ARG A 8 5.24 13.14 -1.70
N ASP A 9 5.46 14.41 -1.38
CA ASP A 9 6.38 15.26 -2.15
C ASP A 9 7.84 14.81 -2.01
N GLY A 10 8.65 15.13 -3.01
CA GLY A 10 10.09 14.91 -3.05
C GLY A 10 10.52 13.70 -3.85
N GLU A 11 11.84 13.46 -3.83
CA GLU A 11 12.43 12.31 -4.49
C GLU A 11 12.04 11.01 -3.79
N ASN A 12 11.79 9.98 -4.59
CA ASN A 12 11.32 8.70 -4.12
C ASN A 12 11.85 7.56 -5.01
N GLU A 13 12.93 6.95 -4.56
CA GLU A 13 13.57 5.85 -5.29
C GLU A 13 12.77 4.53 -5.14
N GLU A 14 12.10 4.31 -4.01
CA GLU A 14 11.21 3.15 -3.82
C GLU A 14 10.13 3.13 -4.89
N LEU A 15 9.47 4.26 -5.11
CA LEU A 15 8.43 4.43 -6.11
C LEU A 15 8.91 4.05 -7.52
N ARG A 16 10.16 4.38 -7.88
CA ARG A 16 10.75 4.04 -9.19
C ARG A 16 10.76 2.54 -9.41
N TYR A 17 11.32 1.79 -8.46
CA TYR A 17 11.35 0.32 -8.52
C TYR A 17 9.95 -0.30 -8.40
N SER A 18 9.07 0.29 -7.59
CA SER A 18 7.69 -0.17 -7.48
C SER A 18 6.96 -0.08 -8.83
N ILE A 19 7.05 1.05 -9.53
CA ILE A 19 6.44 1.23 -10.86
C ILE A 19 7.05 0.26 -11.88
N ARG A 20 8.36 0.07 -11.89
CA ARG A 20 9.02 -0.93 -12.75
C ARG A 20 8.49 -2.34 -12.49
N SER A 21 8.28 -2.70 -11.23
CA SER A 21 7.74 -4.01 -10.82
C SER A 21 6.31 -4.23 -11.31
N VAL A 22 5.47 -3.20 -11.26
CA VAL A 22 4.11 -3.24 -11.82
C VAL A 22 4.15 -3.46 -13.32
N LEU A 23 4.94 -2.68 -14.06
CA LEU A 23 5.00 -2.77 -15.52
C LEU A 23 5.66 -4.07 -16.02
N ASN A 24 6.53 -4.69 -15.23
CA ASN A 24 7.07 -6.01 -15.53
C ASN A 24 5.99 -7.10 -15.57
N SER A 25 4.96 -6.99 -14.71
CA SER A 25 3.82 -7.92 -14.68
C SER A 25 2.66 -7.45 -15.56
N PHE A 26 2.43 -6.15 -15.65
CA PHE A 26 1.31 -5.51 -16.34
C PHE A 26 1.80 -4.40 -17.28
N PRO A 27 2.36 -4.73 -18.46
CA PRO A 27 2.97 -3.74 -19.37
C PRO A 27 2.01 -2.63 -19.82
N GLU A 28 0.71 -2.96 -19.93
CA GLU A 28 -0.36 -2.03 -20.34
C GLU A 28 -1.03 -1.30 -19.17
N ALA A 29 -0.47 -1.39 -17.95
CA ALA A 29 -1.04 -0.73 -16.80
C ALA A 29 -0.91 0.79 -16.91
N LYS A 30 -1.99 1.51 -16.57
CA LYS A 30 -1.90 2.93 -16.30
C LYS A 30 -1.46 3.13 -14.85
N VAL A 31 -0.39 3.89 -14.68
CA VAL A 31 0.10 4.26 -13.35
C VAL A 31 -0.27 5.70 -13.06
N TRP A 32 -0.89 5.93 -11.92
CA TRP A 32 -1.30 7.23 -11.42
C TRP A 32 -0.57 7.57 -10.13
N LEU A 33 -0.03 8.78 -10.04
CA LEU A 33 0.43 9.35 -8.78
C LEU A 33 -0.61 10.34 -8.27
N VAL A 34 -0.99 10.23 -6.99
CA VAL A 34 -1.92 11.17 -6.34
C VAL A 34 -1.23 11.75 -5.10
N GLY A 35 -1.01 13.06 -5.11
CA GLY A 35 -0.23 13.78 -4.10
C GLY A 35 0.99 14.45 -4.71
N GLY A 36 2.18 14.02 -4.28
CA GLY A 36 3.46 14.50 -4.82
C GLY A 36 3.84 13.85 -6.15
N LYS A 37 4.75 14.48 -6.86
CA LYS A 37 5.29 14.01 -8.13
C LYS A 37 6.80 14.21 -8.17
N PRO A 38 7.60 13.12 -8.19
CA PRO A 38 9.05 13.23 -8.39
C PRO A 38 9.40 13.83 -9.77
N GLU A 39 10.51 14.55 -9.87
CA GLU A 39 10.92 15.20 -11.13
C GLU A 39 11.13 14.21 -12.29
N TRP A 40 11.61 13.02 -11.99
CA TRP A 40 11.85 11.98 -12.98
C TRP A 40 10.57 11.33 -13.56
N TYR A 41 9.41 11.51 -12.89
CA TYR A 41 8.17 10.87 -13.33
C TYR A 41 7.48 11.67 -14.44
N SER A 42 7.12 11.01 -15.55
CA SER A 42 6.47 11.63 -16.72
C SER A 42 5.03 11.14 -16.96
N GLY A 43 4.49 10.26 -16.11
CA GLY A 43 3.16 9.69 -16.27
C GLY A 43 2.02 10.53 -15.69
N HIS A 44 0.88 9.87 -15.50
CA HIS A 44 -0.35 10.50 -14.99
C HIS A 44 -0.21 10.92 -13.52
N CYS A 45 -0.61 12.15 -13.21
CA CYS A 45 -0.48 12.68 -11.86
C CYS A 45 -1.65 13.61 -11.50
N VAL A 46 -2.17 13.44 -10.30
CA VAL A 46 -3.10 14.34 -9.63
C VAL A 46 -2.34 15.02 -8.50
N THR A 47 -1.84 16.23 -8.77
CA THR A 47 -1.07 16.98 -7.77
C THR A 47 -1.99 17.48 -6.66
N VAL A 48 -1.64 17.20 -5.41
CA VAL A 48 -2.39 17.60 -4.21
C VAL A 48 -1.42 18.26 -3.25
N GLU A 49 -1.70 19.51 -2.87
CA GLU A 49 -0.90 20.24 -1.89
C GLU A 49 -0.84 19.49 -0.56
N GLN A 50 0.36 19.32 -0.02
CA GLN A 50 0.63 18.56 1.18
C GLN A 50 1.10 19.43 2.34
N ASN A 51 0.91 18.93 3.56
CA ASN A 51 1.37 19.53 4.80
C ASN A 51 2.22 18.52 5.61
N SER A 52 2.59 18.88 6.83
CA SER A 52 3.42 18.03 7.69
C SER A 52 2.69 16.80 8.27
N ASN A 53 1.35 16.73 8.18
CA ASN A 53 0.57 15.63 8.72
C ASN A 53 0.34 14.54 7.66
N LYS A 54 1.11 13.45 7.74
CA LYS A 54 1.05 12.35 6.79
C LYS A 54 -0.34 11.68 6.67
N TYR A 55 -1.10 11.58 7.76
CA TYR A 55 -2.44 10.97 7.72
C TYR A 55 -3.47 11.88 7.06
N ALA A 56 -3.39 13.19 7.32
CA ALA A 56 -4.23 14.17 6.66
C ALA A 56 -3.94 14.24 5.15
N ASN A 57 -2.65 14.21 4.78
CA ASN A 57 -2.24 14.16 3.37
C ASN A 57 -2.78 12.89 2.69
N ALA A 58 -2.63 11.73 3.32
CA ALA A 58 -3.13 10.48 2.74
C ALA A 58 -4.64 10.50 2.52
N LEU A 59 -5.44 10.98 3.50
CA LEU A 59 -6.89 11.13 3.34
C LEU A 59 -7.25 12.11 2.24
N LYS A 60 -6.56 13.26 2.16
CA LYS A 60 -6.76 14.25 1.10
C LYS A 60 -6.46 13.66 -0.28
N ASN A 61 -5.34 12.93 -0.42
CA ASN A 61 -4.96 12.26 -1.66
C ASN A 61 -6.00 11.19 -2.06
N LEU A 62 -6.45 10.35 -1.12
CA LEU A 62 -7.50 9.36 -1.38
C LEU A 62 -8.81 9.99 -1.84
N LYS A 63 -9.20 11.14 -1.27
CA LYS A 63 -10.39 11.86 -1.71
C LYS A 63 -10.23 12.34 -3.15
N HIS A 64 -9.10 12.99 -3.49
CA HIS A 64 -8.82 13.44 -4.87
C HIS A 64 -8.76 12.26 -5.85
N LEU A 65 -8.21 11.10 -5.44
CA LEU A 65 -8.27 9.86 -6.23
C LEU A 65 -9.71 9.48 -6.57
N CYS A 66 -10.57 9.42 -5.57
CA CYS A 66 -11.97 9.00 -5.76
C CYS A 66 -12.78 9.96 -6.62
N GLU A 67 -12.49 11.26 -6.57
CA GLU A 67 -13.16 12.31 -7.32
C GLU A 67 -12.63 12.48 -8.75
N HIS A 68 -11.44 11.96 -9.07
CA HIS A 68 -10.80 12.16 -10.39
C HIS A 68 -11.45 11.30 -11.47
N GLN A 69 -11.98 11.92 -12.52
CA GLN A 69 -12.80 11.25 -13.54
C GLN A 69 -12.02 10.24 -14.42
N GLU A 70 -10.75 10.52 -14.71
CA GLU A 70 -9.94 9.67 -15.60
C GLU A 70 -9.40 8.41 -14.92
N ILE A 71 -9.30 8.36 -13.59
CA ILE A 71 -8.96 7.14 -12.86
C ILE A 71 -10.16 6.21 -12.91
N SER A 72 -9.96 4.93 -13.22
CA SER A 72 -11.02 3.93 -13.29
C SER A 72 -11.76 3.76 -11.96
N ASN A 73 -13.04 3.39 -12.01
CA ASN A 73 -13.82 3.11 -10.80
C ASN A 73 -13.23 1.96 -9.99
N GLU A 74 -12.80 0.91 -10.68
CA GLU A 74 -12.02 -0.20 -10.11
C GLU A 74 -10.54 0.08 -10.37
N PHE A 75 -9.72 0.02 -9.33
CA PHE A 75 -8.29 0.30 -9.39
C PHE A 75 -7.51 -0.53 -8.36
N ILE A 76 -6.20 -0.55 -8.48
CA ILE A 76 -5.29 -1.17 -7.53
C ILE A 76 -4.62 -0.07 -6.71
N LEU A 77 -4.88 -0.05 -5.39
CA LEU A 77 -4.20 0.87 -4.47
C LEU A 77 -2.80 0.36 -4.15
N MET A 78 -1.82 1.23 -4.37
CA MET A 78 -0.40 0.99 -4.14
C MET A 78 0.17 1.96 -3.10
N ASN A 79 1.22 1.50 -2.41
CA ASN A 79 2.17 2.39 -1.77
C ASN A 79 3.51 2.33 -2.54
N ASP A 80 4.35 3.33 -2.32
CA ASP A 80 5.65 3.49 -2.97
C ASP A 80 6.65 2.37 -2.63
N ASP A 81 6.48 1.71 -1.49
CA ASP A 81 7.30 0.62 -0.97
C ASP A 81 6.77 -0.80 -1.30
N PHE A 82 5.79 -0.96 -2.21
CA PHE A 82 5.26 -2.26 -2.62
C PHE A 82 5.86 -2.71 -3.95
N PHE A 83 6.41 -3.92 -3.99
CA PHE A 83 7.05 -4.48 -5.18
C PHE A 83 6.44 -5.83 -5.55
N ILE A 84 6.19 -6.02 -6.85
CA ILE A 84 5.81 -7.29 -7.44
C ILE A 84 7.08 -7.98 -7.92
N ILE A 85 7.58 -8.96 -7.16
CA ILE A 85 8.88 -9.60 -7.42
C ILE A 85 8.78 -10.92 -8.19
N LYS A 86 7.58 -11.35 -8.53
CA LYS A 86 7.33 -12.50 -9.40
C LYS A 86 6.26 -12.12 -10.40
N LYS A 87 6.46 -12.47 -11.66
CA LYS A 87 5.48 -12.17 -12.72
C LYS A 87 4.14 -12.83 -12.45
N ILE A 88 3.08 -12.04 -12.47
CA ILE A 88 1.69 -12.45 -12.20
C ILE A 88 0.76 -11.87 -13.27
N ASN A 89 -0.44 -12.45 -13.41
CA ASN A 89 -1.44 -12.03 -14.39
C ASN A 89 -2.66 -11.33 -13.76
N SER A 90 -2.78 -11.37 -12.43
CA SER A 90 -3.85 -10.74 -11.66
C SER A 90 -3.37 -10.29 -10.30
N ILE A 91 -4.02 -9.27 -9.74
CA ILE A 91 -3.84 -8.87 -8.33
C ILE A 91 -4.98 -9.49 -7.54
N GLU A 92 -4.62 -10.37 -6.61
CA GLU A 92 -5.58 -11.00 -5.71
C GLU A 92 -5.75 -10.17 -4.43
N GLN A 93 -6.87 -10.41 -3.72
CA GLN A 93 -7.11 -9.83 -2.41
C GLN A 93 -6.46 -10.68 -1.32
N PHE A 94 -5.75 -10.01 -0.40
CA PHE A 94 -5.09 -10.67 0.74
C PHE A 94 -5.44 -10.01 2.07
N TYR A 95 -5.34 -10.80 3.16
CA TYR A 95 -5.50 -10.34 4.54
C TYR A 95 -4.55 -11.09 5.49
N ASN A 96 -4.31 -10.54 6.70
CA ASN A 96 -3.33 -11.10 7.66
C ASN A 96 -3.97 -11.76 8.90
N GLY A 97 -5.19 -12.24 8.82
CA GLY A 97 -5.90 -12.82 9.97
C GLY A 97 -6.74 -11.79 10.72
N LEU A 98 -6.90 -11.93 12.03
CA LEU A 98 -7.74 -11.04 12.82
C LEU A 98 -7.02 -9.72 13.17
N LEU A 99 -7.76 -8.61 13.13
CA LEU A 99 -7.25 -7.30 13.51
C LEU A 99 -6.85 -7.26 15.00
N SER A 100 -7.59 -7.98 15.87
CA SER A 100 -7.26 -8.14 17.28
C SER A 100 -5.88 -8.78 17.52
N ASP A 101 -5.50 -9.76 16.71
CA ASP A 101 -4.22 -10.46 16.84
C ASP A 101 -3.07 -9.52 16.47
N LYS A 102 -3.24 -8.72 15.41
CA LYS A 102 -2.27 -7.68 15.05
C LYS A 102 -2.12 -6.64 16.15
N ILE A 103 -3.22 -6.17 16.75
CA ILE A 103 -3.20 -5.21 17.88
C ILE A 103 -2.40 -5.79 19.04
N ASN A 104 -2.70 -7.01 19.47
CA ASN A 104 -2.01 -7.69 20.57
C ASN A 104 -0.51 -7.79 20.30
N ARG A 105 -0.13 -8.29 19.11
CA ARG A 105 1.27 -8.43 18.71
C ARG A 105 2.01 -7.09 18.71
N PHE A 106 1.47 -6.07 18.05
CA PHE A 106 2.16 -4.77 17.94
C PHE A 106 2.21 -4.03 19.26
N THR A 107 1.20 -4.13 20.12
CA THR A 107 1.23 -3.54 21.47
C THR A 107 2.36 -4.12 22.31
N GLN A 108 2.59 -5.42 22.23
CA GLN A 108 3.69 -6.09 22.93
C GLN A 108 5.08 -5.66 22.42
N ILE A 109 5.22 -5.45 21.10
CA ILE A 109 6.51 -5.16 20.46
C ILE A 109 6.88 -3.68 20.55
N THR A 110 5.94 -2.77 20.26
CA THR A 110 6.23 -1.34 20.05
C THR A 110 5.58 -0.41 21.09
N GLY A 111 4.83 -0.96 22.03
CA GLY A 111 4.08 -0.17 23.00
C GLY A 111 2.99 0.68 22.35
N SER A 112 2.82 1.93 22.78
CA SER A 112 1.79 2.83 22.26
C SER A 112 2.34 3.72 21.13
N SER A 113 1.83 3.52 19.91
CA SER A 113 2.11 4.38 18.75
C SER A 113 0.79 4.92 18.15
N MET A 114 0.88 5.95 17.31
CA MET A 114 -0.29 6.47 16.58
C MET A 114 -0.91 5.37 15.69
N TYR A 115 -0.10 4.52 15.09
CA TYR A 115 -0.58 3.40 14.28
C TYR A 115 -1.39 2.39 15.11
N ILE A 116 -0.90 2.02 16.31
CA ILE A 116 -1.63 1.11 17.22
C ILE A 116 -2.96 1.74 17.67
N LYS A 117 -2.96 3.03 17.98
CA LYS A 117 -4.21 3.74 18.31
C LYS A 117 -5.23 3.65 17.17
N LYS A 118 -4.78 3.83 15.92
CA LYS A 118 -5.64 3.68 14.74
C LYS A 118 -6.13 2.24 14.55
N LEU A 119 -5.29 1.22 14.76
CA LEU A 119 -5.70 -0.19 14.75
C LEU A 119 -6.82 -0.46 15.77
N ILE A 120 -6.64 0.01 17.02
CA ILE A 120 -7.64 -0.14 18.09
C ILE A 120 -8.94 0.59 17.72
N THR A 121 -8.86 1.83 17.23
CA THR A 121 -10.03 2.62 16.80
C THR A 121 -10.78 1.90 15.67
N THR A 122 -10.05 1.39 14.68
CA THR A 122 -10.62 0.65 13.54
C THR A 122 -11.35 -0.62 14.02
N ASN A 123 -10.68 -1.43 14.85
CA ASN A 123 -11.27 -2.66 15.39
C ASN A 123 -12.55 -2.36 16.20
N LYS A 124 -12.50 -1.37 17.09
CA LYS A 124 -13.65 -0.95 17.89
C LYS A 124 -14.81 -0.52 17.00
N LYS A 125 -14.55 0.33 15.99
CA LYS A 125 -15.57 0.83 15.07
C LYS A 125 -16.21 -0.32 14.27
N LEU A 126 -15.43 -1.27 13.74
CA LEU A 126 -15.95 -2.43 13.02
C LEU A 126 -16.84 -3.31 13.92
N VAL A 127 -16.45 -3.53 15.17
CA VAL A 127 -17.28 -4.27 16.14
C VAL A 127 -18.59 -3.52 16.45
N GLU A 128 -18.56 -2.20 16.63
CA GLU A 128 -19.76 -1.35 16.80
C GLU A 128 -20.71 -1.44 15.60
N LEU A 129 -20.18 -1.63 14.39
CA LEU A 129 -20.93 -1.83 13.16
C LEU A 129 -21.43 -3.29 12.98
N GLY A 130 -21.23 -4.17 13.97
CA GLY A 130 -21.73 -5.54 13.99
C GLY A 130 -20.79 -6.60 13.41
N ILE A 131 -19.56 -6.24 13.04
CA ILE A 131 -18.56 -7.20 12.55
C ILE A 131 -17.88 -7.86 13.75
N LYS A 132 -18.22 -9.12 14.02
CA LYS A 132 -17.76 -9.84 15.22
C LYS A 132 -16.24 -10.08 15.25
N ASN A 133 -15.66 -10.38 14.10
CA ASN A 133 -14.26 -10.76 13.94
C ASN A 133 -13.61 -9.92 12.82
N PRO A 134 -13.27 -8.64 13.09
CA PRO A 134 -12.66 -7.78 12.09
C PRO A 134 -11.36 -8.36 11.55
N ILE A 135 -11.21 -8.36 10.23
CA ILE A 135 -10.06 -8.88 9.50
C ILE A 135 -9.05 -7.76 9.26
N ASP A 136 -7.75 -8.09 9.34
CA ASP A 136 -6.64 -7.19 9.08
C ASP A 136 -6.29 -7.15 7.58
N TYR A 137 -6.57 -6.04 6.92
CA TYR A 137 -6.16 -5.76 5.54
C TYR A 137 -4.97 -4.78 5.45
N GLU A 138 -4.33 -4.44 6.56
CA GLU A 138 -3.15 -3.56 6.59
C GLU A 138 -1.87 -4.33 6.22
N LEU A 139 -1.87 -4.99 5.07
CA LEU A 139 -0.73 -5.65 4.46
C LEU A 139 0.03 -4.70 3.54
N HIS A 140 1.32 -4.92 3.39
CA HIS A 140 2.17 -4.18 2.47
C HIS A 140 2.18 -4.81 1.06
N VAL A 141 0.97 -4.97 0.50
CA VAL A 141 0.74 -5.51 -0.85
C VAL A 141 -0.29 -4.68 -1.61
N PRO A 142 -0.31 -4.76 -2.96
CA PRO A 142 -1.36 -4.14 -3.78
C PRO A 142 -2.76 -4.55 -3.30
N MET A 143 -3.73 -3.62 -3.33
CA MET A 143 -5.10 -3.92 -2.91
C MET A 143 -6.10 -3.46 -3.96
N PRO A 144 -6.90 -4.40 -4.55
CA PRO A 144 -8.03 -4.04 -5.39
C PRO A 144 -9.08 -3.26 -4.60
N MET A 145 -9.50 -2.13 -5.14
CA MET A 145 -10.50 -1.25 -4.52
C MET A 145 -11.41 -0.62 -5.55
N ASN A 146 -12.55 -0.12 -5.08
CA ASN A 146 -13.42 0.72 -5.90
C ASN A 146 -13.62 2.10 -5.26
N LYS A 147 -13.80 3.12 -6.13
CA LYS A 147 -13.87 4.51 -5.70
C LYS A 147 -15.02 4.80 -4.75
N SER A 148 -16.22 4.29 -5.04
CA SER A 148 -17.41 4.58 -4.23
C SER A 148 -17.27 4.04 -2.81
N GLY A 149 -16.80 2.80 -2.67
CA GLY A 149 -16.57 2.18 -1.38
C GLY A 149 -15.43 2.84 -0.60
N LEU A 150 -14.34 3.19 -1.29
CA LEU A 150 -13.25 3.92 -0.64
C LEU A 150 -13.68 5.32 -0.18
N LEU A 151 -14.42 6.06 -1.01
CA LEU A 151 -14.94 7.40 -0.67
C LEU A 151 -15.88 7.34 0.53
N ASP A 152 -16.77 6.34 0.57
CA ASP A 152 -17.64 6.10 1.71
C ASP A 152 -16.84 5.90 3.01
N VAL A 153 -15.84 5.02 2.96
CA VAL A 153 -14.97 4.73 4.12
C VAL A 153 -14.24 5.98 4.62
N ILE A 154 -13.54 6.71 3.75
CA ILE A 154 -12.76 7.88 4.17
C ILE A 154 -13.61 9.07 4.59
N THR A 155 -14.87 9.13 4.14
CA THR A 155 -15.82 10.17 4.52
C THR A 155 -16.44 9.90 5.89
N ASN A 156 -16.89 8.67 6.14
CA ASN A 156 -17.61 8.31 7.35
C ASN A 156 -16.71 7.85 8.50
N TYR A 157 -15.47 7.40 8.20
CA TYR A 157 -14.52 6.83 9.18
C TYR A 157 -13.09 7.36 9.00
N PRO A 158 -12.87 8.70 8.95
CA PRO A 158 -11.55 9.29 8.62
C PRO A 158 -10.48 9.01 9.69
N GLU A 159 -10.90 8.67 10.92
CA GLU A 159 -10.01 8.30 12.03
C GLU A 159 -9.49 6.87 11.93
N CYS A 160 -10.14 6.01 11.14
CA CYS A 160 -9.82 4.59 11.00
C CYS A 160 -8.76 4.33 9.92
N LEU A 161 -8.28 3.08 9.86
CA LEU A 161 -7.42 2.59 8.79
C LEU A 161 -8.31 2.14 7.63
N TRP A 162 -8.20 2.80 6.50
CA TRP A 162 -9.13 2.67 5.37
C TRP A 162 -9.11 1.30 4.70
N ARG A 163 -7.94 0.62 4.64
CA ARG A 163 -7.85 -0.72 4.03
C ARG A 163 -8.69 -1.74 4.81
N SER A 164 -8.52 -1.78 6.14
CA SER A 164 -9.28 -2.69 7.01
C SER A 164 -10.75 -2.29 7.10
N MET A 165 -11.08 -0.98 7.16
CA MET A 165 -12.47 -0.54 7.09
C MET A 165 -13.13 -1.00 5.78
N TYR A 166 -12.51 -0.70 4.63
CA TYR A 166 -13.01 -1.09 3.32
C TYR A 166 -13.18 -2.61 3.22
N GLY A 167 -12.13 -3.37 3.52
CA GLY A 167 -12.14 -4.82 3.39
C GLY A 167 -13.25 -5.51 4.19
N ASN A 168 -13.50 -5.02 5.42
CA ASN A 168 -14.53 -5.57 6.28
C ASN A 168 -15.94 -5.10 5.91
N LEU A 169 -16.14 -3.80 5.63
CA LEU A 169 -17.47 -3.26 5.31
C LEU A 169 -18.01 -3.80 3.98
N TYR A 170 -17.14 -3.98 3.00
CA TYR A 170 -17.51 -4.49 1.68
C TYR A 170 -17.29 -6.00 1.53
N ASN A 171 -16.90 -6.68 2.61
CA ASN A 171 -16.70 -8.14 2.65
C ASN A 171 -15.88 -8.66 1.45
N VAL A 172 -14.73 -8.01 1.18
CA VAL A 172 -13.94 -8.29 -0.02
C VAL A 172 -13.28 -9.68 -0.03
N GLY A 173 -13.26 -10.37 1.12
CA GLY A 173 -12.68 -11.71 1.24
C GLY A 173 -11.18 -11.72 1.02
N GLY A 174 -10.69 -12.76 0.36
CA GLY A 174 -9.29 -12.92 -0.02
C GLY A 174 -8.61 -14.14 0.60
N THR A 175 -7.30 -14.24 0.35
CA THR A 175 -6.44 -15.30 0.86
C THR A 175 -5.62 -14.79 2.04
N GLN A 176 -5.51 -15.58 3.09
CA GLN A 176 -4.67 -15.22 4.24
C GLN A 176 -3.19 -15.35 3.89
N MET A 177 -2.40 -14.33 4.23
CA MET A 177 -0.94 -14.35 4.08
C MET A 177 -0.25 -13.55 5.19
N ASP A 178 1.02 -13.83 5.40
CA ASP A 178 1.87 -13.02 6.26
C ASP A 178 2.26 -11.71 5.56
N ASP A 179 2.55 -10.68 6.37
CA ASP A 179 3.03 -9.41 5.84
C ASP A 179 4.44 -9.56 5.24
N VAL A 180 4.64 -8.94 4.09
CA VAL A 180 5.85 -9.08 3.24
C VAL A 180 6.89 -8.00 3.49
N LYS A 181 6.71 -7.16 4.51
CA LYS A 181 7.64 -6.06 4.80
C LYS A 181 8.96 -6.56 5.35
N ILE A 182 10.05 -6.20 4.67
CA ILE A 182 11.43 -6.54 5.04
C ILE A 182 12.00 -5.48 5.97
N TYR A 183 12.51 -5.92 7.12
CA TYR A 183 13.19 -5.09 8.11
C TYR A 183 14.63 -5.55 8.28
N VAL A 184 15.59 -4.65 8.05
CA VAL A 184 17.01 -4.94 8.29
C VAL A 184 17.38 -4.70 9.75
N ASN A 185 17.01 -3.53 10.27
CA ASN A 185 17.39 -3.11 11.64
C ASN A 185 16.33 -3.43 12.70
N LYS A 186 15.09 -3.70 12.29
CA LYS A 186 13.95 -3.94 13.16
C LYS A 186 13.33 -5.31 12.90
N ARG A 187 14.15 -6.35 12.79
CA ARG A 187 13.74 -7.72 12.43
C ARG A 187 12.65 -8.29 13.35
N HIS A 188 12.58 -7.85 14.62
CA HIS A 188 11.53 -8.24 15.56
C HIS A 188 10.11 -7.82 15.14
N LEU A 189 9.97 -6.86 14.22
CA LEU A 189 8.67 -6.44 13.66
C LEU A 189 8.17 -7.35 12.55
N ALA A 190 9.08 -8.02 11.84
CA ALA A 190 8.73 -8.90 10.74
C ALA A 190 8.24 -10.28 11.26
N ARG A 191 7.31 -10.91 10.52
CA ARG A 191 7.02 -12.33 10.68
C ARG A 191 8.01 -13.19 9.89
N SER A 192 8.40 -12.70 8.69
CA SER A 192 9.46 -13.30 7.88
C SER A 192 10.27 -12.17 7.24
N ASN A 193 11.59 -12.31 7.20
CA ASN A 193 12.50 -11.43 6.45
C ASN A 193 13.11 -12.14 5.24
N GLU A 194 12.57 -13.29 4.88
CA GLU A 194 13.12 -14.13 3.82
C GLU A 194 12.27 -13.99 2.55
N ILE A 195 12.97 -13.73 1.45
CA ILE A 195 12.41 -13.83 0.11
C ILE A 195 12.72 -15.26 -0.37
N THR A 196 11.68 -15.98 -0.73
CA THR A 196 11.79 -17.33 -1.30
C THR A 196 11.38 -17.31 -2.77
N ASP A 197 11.65 -18.41 -3.49
CA ASP A 197 11.22 -18.57 -4.89
C ASP A 197 9.69 -18.48 -5.08
N ASN A 198 8.94 -18.63 -4.00
CA ASN A 198 7.47 -18.51 -4.00
C ASN A 198 6.97 -17.11 -3.63
N SER A 199 7.84 -16.20 -3.21
CA SER A 199 7.43 -14.84 -2.86
C SER A 199 6.97 -14.08 -4.10
N ILE A 200 5.74 -13.57 -4.05
CA ILE A 200 5.13 -12.78 -5.13
C ILE A 200 5.37 -11.29 -4.88
N TYR A 201 5.27 -10.89 -3.62
CA TYR A 201 5.36 -9.50 -3.19
C TYR A 201 6.50 -9.31 -2.19
N MET A 202 7.00 -8.09 -2.16
CA MET A 202 7.95 -7.60 -1.16
C MET A 202 7.62 -6.15 -0.85
N SER A 203 7.90 -5.73 0.37
CA SER A 203 7.89 -4.32 0.77
C SER A 203 9.15 -4.01 1.56
N THR A 204 9.61 -2.76 1.49
CA THR A 204 10.79 -2.30 2.22
C THR A 204 10.43 -1.24 3.25
N GLU A 205 11.32 -1.04 4.23
CA GLU A 205 11.40 0.19 5.00
C GLU A 205 12.60 1.02 4.49
N ASP A 206 12.69 2.29 4.87
CA ASP A 206 13.75 3.22 4.39
C ASP A 206 15.16 2.63 4.50
N THR A 207 15.46 1.86 5.57
CA THR A 207 16.79 1.27 5.78
C THR A 207 17.03 -0.02 5.02
N SER A 208 15.98 -0.71 4.59
CA SER A 208 16.09 -1.96 3.84
C SER A 208 16.11 -1.79 2.32
N LEU A 209 15.62 -0.66 1.80
CA LEU A 209 15.54 -0.41 0.37
C LEU A 209 16.88 -0.61 -0.33
N LYS A 210 17.94 0.06 0.11
CA LYS A 210 19.25 -0.05 -0.51
C LYS A 210 19.76 -1.49 -0.56
N VAL A 211 19.59 -2.22 0.55
CA VAL A 211 19.97 -3.63 0.63
C VAL A 211 19.16 -4.49 -0.35
N MET A 212 17.88 -4.18 -0.54
CA MET A 212 17.02 -4.92 -1.46
C MET A 212 17.28 -4.53 -2.93
N ILE A 213 17.64 -3.28 -3.22
CA ILE A 213 18.12 -2.88 -4.55
C ILE A 213 19.36 -3.71 -4.91
N ASP A 214 20.36 -3.75 -4.03
CA ASP A 214 21.62 -4.47 -4.29
C ASP A 214 21.42 -5.99 -4.46
N LYS A 215 20.46 -6.58 -3.74
CA LYS A 215 20.25 -8.04 -3.72
C LYS A 215 19.24 -8.56 -4.74
N VAL A 216 18.17 -7.81 -5.01
CA VAL A 216 17.00 -8.30 -5.77
C VAL A 216 16.54 -7.31 -6.82
N LEU A 217 16.14 -6.10 -6.39
CA LEU A 217 15.44 -5.17 -7.28
C LEU A 217 16.33 -4.63 -8.40
N GLY A 218 17.58 -4.31 -8.11
CA GLY A 218 18.52 -3.74 -9.08
C GLY A 218 18.79 -4.67 -10.25
N GLN A 219 18.91 -5.97 -10.00
CA GLN A 219 19.08 -6.97 -11.06
C GLN A 219 17.78 -7.23 -11.82
N MET A 220 16.69 -7.36 -11.10
CA MET A 220 15.38 -7.74 -11.65
C MET A 220 14.71 -6.59 -12.41
N LEU A 221 14.91 -5.34 -11.97
CA LEU A 221 14.23 -4.14 -12.43
C LEU A 221 15.22 -3.06 -12.87
N SER A 222 16.31 -3.47 -13.57
CA SER A 222 17.37 -2.58 -14.05
C SER A 222 16.89 -1.57 -15.09
N GLU A 223 15.97 -2.00 -15.95
CA GLU A 223 15.51 -1.18 -17.07
C GLU A 223 14.52 -0.10 -16.60
N PRO A 224 14.71 1.17 -17.06
CA PRO A 224 13.77 2.24 -16.79
C PRO A 224 12.37 1.92 -17.31
N SER A 225 11.35 2.38 -16.59
CA SER A 225 9.97 2.28 -17.04
C SER A 225 9.64 3.36 -18.07
N ILE A 226 8.55 3.17 -18.83
CA ILE A 226 8.01 4.18 -19.77
C ILE A 226 7.59 5.49 -19.08
N TYR A 227 7.44 5.47 -17.76
CA TYR A 227 7.08 6.63 -16.94
C TYR A 227 8.30 7.39 -16.40
N GLU A 228 9.51 6.95 -16.74
CA GLU A 228 10.74 7.64 -16.33
C GLU A 228 11.22 8.55 -17.46
N LYS A 229 11.54 9.81 -17.14
CA LYS A 229 12.17 10.72 -18.10
C LYS A 229 13.53 10.17 -18.49
N THR A 230 13.80 10.02 -19.76
CA THR A 230 15.16 9.84 -20.29
C THR A 230 15.97 11.10 -19.97
N LYS A 231 17.16 10.89 -19.40
CA LYS A 231 18.11 11.98 -19.18
C LYS A 231 18.62 12.53 -20.49
#